data_6635c4c90c953cfde2f3a889db170f35
#
_entry.id   6635c4c90c953cfde2f3a889db170f35
#
_cell.length_a   1.000
_cell.length_b   1.000
_cell.length_c   1.000
_cell.angle_alpha   90.00
_cell.angle_beta   90.00
_cell.angle_gamma   90.00
#
_symmetry.space_group_name_H-M   'P 1'
#
loop_
_entity.id
_entity.type
_entity.pdbx_description
1 polymer ?
#
loop_
_entity_poly.entity_id
_entity_poly.type
_entity_poly.pdbx_seq_one_letter_code
_entity_poly.pdbx_strand_id
1 'polypeptide(L)'
;MKILLDAKKPFYKANLHMHSYMSDGTYSPEILKREYKKRGYSIVAFTDHEHLLDQSHLDDESFLTITSCELAIKEDPKQSTQKNFVMKAAHLNAYALDQHNTLTPCHSLIYERAFINDHCRPLLRESGEYTREYSPEGINKMIAEIKSQGFLVSYNHPNWSLEDARDYLRYEGMNFVEIYNHGCVQTGHNDDEHMLDDFLNEGKRVYCTACDDSHNRKPFDSPAGDSFGGWVCINADKLEYGTVMQALANGNFYASTGPSVFSLVLDGDKVRIETSPCKKITLIGKGRRRKSVFAEAGSELTAAEFTLLPTDEYFRIRVTDEFGKNAYTQAYDVK
;
A
#
# COMPACT_ATOMS: atom_id res chain seq x y z
N MET A 1 28.91 3.34 -2.78
CA MET A 1 27.92 2.26 -2.82
C MET A 1 26.83 2.56 -1.78
N LYS A 2 25.57 2.58 -2.20
CA LYS A 2 24.36 2.76 -1.35
C LYS A 2 23.50 1.51 -1.50
N ILE A 3 23.23 0.81 -0.40
CA ILE A 3 22.34 -0.35 -0.37
C ILE A 3 20.92 0.20 -0.19
N LEU A 4 20.04 -0.12 -1.11
CA LEU A 4 18.64 0.35 -1.14
C LEU A 4 17.68 -0.74 -0.65
N LEU A 5 17.95 -2.01 -1.01
CA LEU A 5 17.34 -3.20 -0.43
C LEU A 5 18.47 -4.17 -0.08
N ASP A 6 18.57 -4.54 1.18
CA ASP A 6 19.73 -5.27 1.73
C ASP A 6 19.45 -6.77 1.77
N ALA A 7 20.17 -7.54 0.95
CA ALA A 7 20.08 -9.00 0.94
C ALA A 7 20.46 -9.67 2.28
N LYS A 8 21.17 -8.96 3.18
CA LYS A 8 21.57 -9.46 4.49
C LYS A 8 20.47 -9.34 5.54
N LYS A 9 19.45 -8.55 5.26
CA LYS A 9 18.30 -8.35 6.14
C LYS A 9 17.13 -9.22 5.69
N PRO A 10 16.28 -9.68 6.61
CA PRO A 10 15.02 -10.33 6.26
C PRO A 10 14.12 -9.45 5.41
N PHE A 11 13.32 -10.10 4.57
CA PHE A 11 12.17 -9.50 3.89
C PHE A 11 10.89 -10.08 4.49
N TYR A 12 10.10 -9.25 5.13
CA TYR A 12 8.83 -9.65 5.75
C TYR A 12 7.68 -9.36 4.79
N LYS A 13 7.01 -10.42 4.33
CA LYS A 13 5.84 -10.29 3.46
C LYS A 13 4.66 -9.74 4.26
N ALA A 14 4.06 -8.65 3.78
CA ALA A 14 3.01 -7.94 4.47
C ALA A 14 1.82 -7.62 3.56
N ASN A 15 0.58 -7.72 4.08
CA ASN A 15 -0.58 -7.09 3.49
C ASN A 15 -0.97 -5.87 4.32
N LEU A 16 -1.02 -4.70 3.67
CA LEU A 16 -1.25 -3.42 4.33
C LEU A 16 -2.69 -2.90 4.18
N HIS A 17 -3.60 -3.69 3.59
CA HIS A 17 -5.00 -3.32 3.42
C HIS A 17 -5.89 -4.55 3.45
N MET A 18 -6.69 -4.69 4.50
CA MET A 18 -7.67 -5.77 4.65
C MET A 18 -8.76 -5.40 5.65
N HIS A 19 -9.92 -6.01 5.46
CA HIS A 19 -11.08 -5.86 6.33
C HIS A 19 -11.41 -7.16 7.05
N SER A 20 -11.70 -7.03 8.33
CA SER A 20 -12.18 -8.14 9.15
C SER A 20 -13.68 -8.02 9.42
N TYR A 21 -14.24 -8.99 10.14
CA TYR A 21 -15.65 -8.91 10.59
C TYR A 21 -15.91 -7.74 11.55
N MET A 22 -14.84 -7.06 11.97
CA MET A 22 -14.95 -5.88 12.83
C MET A 22 -15.57 -4.70 12.07
N SER A 23 -15.39 -4.62 10.74
CA SER A 23 -16.14 -3.72 9.85
C SER A 23 -17.06 -4.51 8.92
N ASP A 24 -16.68 -4.73 7.69
CA ASP A 24 -17.50 -5.36 6.66
C ASP A 24 -16.83 -6.55 5.96
N GLY A 25 -15.70 -7.01 6.49
CA GLY A 25 -15.08 -8.26 6.11
C GLY A 25 -15.80 -9.48 6.70
N THR A 26 -15.52 -10.66 6.18
CA THR A 26 -16.23 -11.90 6.54
C THR A 26 -15.63 -12.60 7.74
N TYR A 27 -14.29 -12.59 7.89
CA TYR A 27 -13.60 -13.41 8.87
C TYR A 27 -13.06 -12.62 10.05
N SER A 28 -12.88 -13.31 11.20
CA SER A 28 -12.24 -12.69 12.36
C SER A 28 -10.74 -12.48 12.13
N PRO A 29 -10.10 -11.53 12.85
CA PRO A 29 -8.67 -11.31 12.79
C PRO A 29 -7.83 -12.58 13.01
N GLU A 30 -8.25 -13.50 13.88
CA GLU A 30 -7.57 -14.77 14.16
C GLU A 30 -7.61 -15.72 12.95
N ILE A 31 -8.73 -15.78 12.23
CA ILE A 31 -8.87 -16.59 11.02
C ILE A 31 -7.98 -15.99 9.92
N LEU A 32 -8.03 -14.68 9.75
CA LEU A 32 -7.21 -13.96 8.79
C LEU A 32 -5.71 -14.15 9.08
N LYS A 33 -5.25 -13.95 10.33
CA LYS A 33 -3.88 -14.26 10.75
C LYS A 33 -3.47 -15.66 10.30
N ARG A 34 -4.28 -16.67 10.66
CA ARG A 34 -3.97 -18.09 10.34
C ARG A 34 -3.79 -18.30 8.82
N GLU A 35 -4.69 -17.78 8.01
CA GLU A 35 -4.67 -17.99 6.56
C GLU A 35 -3.55 -17.21 5.86
N TYR A 36 -3.26 -15.98 6.30
CA TYR A 36 -2.14 -15.18 5.79
C TYR A 36 -0.79 -15.78 6.21
N LYS A 37 -0.63 -16.16 7.49
CA LYS A 37 0.58 -16.82 7.99
C LYS A 37 0.89 -18.12 7.25
N LYS A 38 -0.13 -18.94 6.96
CA LYS A 38 -0.02 -20.19 6.17
C LYS A 38 0.53 -19.92 4.76
N ARG A 39 0.34 -18.71 4.21
CA ARG A 39 0.80 -18.30 2.88
C ARG A 39 2.06 -17.43 2.93
N GLY A 40 2.80 -17.50 4.04
CA GLY A 40 4.11 -16.87 4.21
C GLY A 40 4.06 -15.38 4.54
N TYR A 41 2.91 -14.83 4.90
CA TYR A 41 2.87 -13.47 5.41
C TYR A 41 3.34 -13.43 6.87
N SER A 42 4.15 -12.43 7.18
CA SER A 42 4.64 -12.15 8.53
C SER A 42 3.96 -10.92 9.15
N ILE A 43 3.30 -10.11 8.36
CA ILE A 43 2.70 -8.85 8.79
C ILE A 43 1.36 -8.67 8.11
N VAL A 44 0.37 -8.20 8.88
CA VAL A 44 -0.90 -7.69 8.34
C VAL A 44 -1.30 -6.38 9.02
N ALA A 45 -1.89 -5.47 8.27
CA ALA A 45 -2.58 -4.31 8.78
C ALA A 45 -4.08 -4.54 8.65
N PHE A 46 -4.78 -4.60 9.78
CA PHE A 46 -6.24 -4.61 9.77
C PHE A 46 -6.73 -3.19 9.62
N THR A 47 -7.18 -2.85 8.42
CA THR A 47 -7.64 -1.51 8.06
C THR A 47 -9.16 -1.45 8.05
N ASP A 48 -9.78 -2.01 9.08
CA ASP A 48 -11.23 -1.98 9.24
C ASP A 48 -11.75 -0.55 9.10
N HIS A 49 -12.90 -0.37 8.43
CA HIS A 49 -13.45 0.94 8.14
C HIS A 49 -13.75 1.74 9.42
N GLU A 50 -13.29 2.99 9.44
CA GLU A 50 -13.69 4.05 10.37
C GLU A 50 -13.32 3.84 11.84
N HIS A 51 -12.64 2.77 12.19
CA HIS A 51 -12.22 2.53 13.55
C HIS A 51 -10.89 1.80 13.68
N LEU A 52 -10.17 2.17 14.69
CA LEU A 52 -8.83 1.67 14.98
C LEU A 52 -8.90 0.69 16.15
N LEU A 53 -8.41 -0.52 15.95
CA LEU A 53 -8.39 -1.56 16.97
C LEU A 53 -6.97 -2.09 17.17
N ASP A 54 -6.56 -2.22 18.42
CA ASP A 54 -5.33 -2.92 18.79
C ASP A 54 -5.53 -4.43 18.66
N GLN A 55 -4.85 -5.04 17.70
CA GLN A 55 -4.83 -6.48 17.45
C GLN A 55 -3.52 -7.13 17.90
N SER A 56 -2.71 -6.45 18.72
CA SER A 56 -1.39 -6.92 19.17
C SER A 56 -1.42 -8.24 19.94
N HIS A 57 -2.59 -8.64 20.48
CA HIS A 57 -2.79 -9.96 21.09
C HIS A 57 -2.60 -11.13 20.09
N LEU A 58 -2.61 -10.82 18.78
CA LEU A 58 -2.33 -11.78 17.72
C LEU A 58 -0.83 -11.89 17.38
N ASP A 59 0.01 -11.00 17.91
CA ASP A 59 1.42 -11.01 17.59
C ASP A 59 2.11 -12.24 18.19
N ASP A 60 3.12 -12.74 17.46
CA ASP A 60 4.00 -13.82 17.92
C ASP A 60 5.41 -13.67 17.28
N GLU A 61 6.33 -14.56 17.57
CA GLU A 61 7.72 -14.50 17.09
C GLU A 61 7.86 -14.41 15.56
N SER A 62 6.82 -14.74 14.79
CA SER A 62 6.83 -14.83 13.32
C SER A 62 5.68 -14.06 12.66
N PHE A 63 4.88 -13.35 13.44
CA PHE A 63 3.73 -12.61 12.95
C PHE A 63 3.47 -11.34 13.74
N LEU A 64 3.27 -10.22 13.05
CA LEU A 64 3.03 -8.89 13.61
C LEU A 64 1.77 -8.27 13.00
N THR A 65 0.97 -7.62 13.82
CA THR A 65 -0.17 -6.82 13.39
C THR A 65 0.16 -5.32 13.40
N ILE A 66 -0.25 -4.59 12.37
CA ILE A 66 -0.14 -3.13 12.36
C ILE A 66 -1.49 -2.54 12.74
N THR A 67 -1.50 -1.72 13.79
CA THR A 67 -2.66 -0.95 14.23
C THR A 67 -3.00 0.08 13.17
N SER A 68 -4.17 -0.03 12.55
CA SER A 68 -4.53 0.74 11.36
C SER A 68 -6.05 0.82 11.17
N CYS A 69 -6.49 1.75 10.33
CA CYS A 69 -7.88 1.83 9.88
C CYS A 69 -7.95 2.44 8.49
N GLU A 70 -9.07 2.22 7.78
CA GLU A 70 -9.40 2.93 6.57
C GLU A 70 -10.47 3.99 6.81
N LEU A 71 -10.20 5.21 6.33
CA LEU A 71 -11.05 6.38 6.49
C LEU A 71 -11.56 6.84 5.13
N ALA A 72 -12.87 7.05 5.00
CA ALA A 72 -13.50 7.51 3.77
C ALA A 72 -13.82 9.01 3.80
N ILE A 73 -13.67 9.67 2.65
CA ILE A 73 -14.14 11.04 2.42
C ILE A 73 -14.96 11.01 1.13
N LYS A 74 -16.26 11.26 1.20
CA LYS A 74 -17.17 11.14 0.08
C LYS A 74 -17.64 12.52 -0.41
N GLU A 75 -17.80 12.61 -1.72
CA GLU A 75 -18.42 13.76 -2.37
C GLU A 75 -19.83 14.01 -1.80
N ASP A 76 -20.21 15.27 -1.56
CA ASP A 76 -21.58 15.61 -1.15
C ASP A 76 -22.56 15.28 -2.29
N PRO A 77 -23.57 14.43 -2.07
CA PRO A 77 -24.56 14.10 -3.09
C PRO A 77 -25.25 15.32 -3.71
N LYS A 78 -25.35 16.44 -2.97
CA LYS A 78 -25.96 17.70 -3.46
C LYS A 78 -25.02 18.47 -4.39
N GLN A 79 -23.72 18.24 -4.31
CA GLN A 79 -22.69 18.89 -5.11
C GLN A 79 -22.18 18.00 -6.25
N SER A 80 -22.50 16.70 -6.19
CA SER A 80 -22.08 15.76 -7.21
C SER A 80 -22.70 16.11 -8.57
N THR A 81 -21.83 16.24 -9.56
CA THR A 81 -22.24 16.39 -10.97
C THR A 81 -22.66 15.06 -11.59
N GLN A 82 -22.47 13.96 -10.88
CA GLN A 82 -22.75 12.59 -11.31
C GLN A 82 -24.24 12.25 -11.07
N LYS A 83 -24.91 11.83 -12.13
CA LYS A 83 -26.28 11.31 -12.02
C LYS A 83 -26.20 9.81 -11.66
N ASN A 84 -27.09 9.35 -10.79
CA ASN A 84 -27.31 7.94 -10.47
C ASN A 84 -26.29 7.28 -9.50
N PHE A 85 -26.11 7.81 -8.29
CA PHE A 85 -25.45 7.16 -7.16
C PHE A 85 -23.95 6.88 -7.30
N VAL A 86 -23.28 7.44 -8.28
CA VAL A 86 -21.84 7.30 -8.49
C VAL A 86 -21.16 8.55 -7.94
N MET A 87 -20.78 8.51 -6.68
CA MET A 87 -20.03 9.60 -6.02
C MET A 87 -18.55 9.24 -5.94
N LYS A 88 -17.72 10.24 -6.15
CA LYS A 88 -16.30 10.10 -5.84
C LYS A 88 -16.09 9.90 -4.34
N ALA A 89 -15.09 9.12 -3.99
CA ALA A 89 -14.69 8.90 -2.60
C ALA A 89 -13.19 8.71 -2.50
N ALA A 90 -12.49 9.56 -1.76
CA ALA A 90 -11.11 9.29 -1.40
C ALA A 90 -11.07 8.37 -0.18
N HIS A 91 -10.27 7.31 -0.23
CA HIS A 91 -10.02 6.42 0.89
C HIS A 91 -8.56 6.54 1.34
N LEU A 92 -8.37 6.64 2.65
CA LEU A 92 -7.07 6.82 3.27
C LEU A 92 -6.84 5.74 4.33
N ASN A 93 -5.79 4.92 4.20
CA ASN A 93 -5.35 4.10 5.32
C ASN A 93 -4.46 4.93 6.25
N ALA A 94 -4.73 4.83 7.54
CA ALA A 94 -3.91 5.37 8.60
C ALA A 94 -3.23 4.22 9.37
N TYR A 95 -1.89 4.24 9.44
CA TYR A 95 -1.08 3.23 10.13
C TYR A 95 -0.41 3.88 11.33
N ALA A 96 -0.71 3.43 12.55
CA ALA A 96 -0.18 4.01 13.76
C ALA A 96 1.35 3.81 13.87
N LEU A 97 2.09 4.85 14.22
CA LEU A 97 3.52 4.74 14.50
C LEU A 97 3.79 4.06 15.85
N ASP A 98 2.86 4.18 16.78
CA ASP A 98 2.83 3.47 18.06
C ASP A 98 1.72 2.43 18.01
N GLN A 99 2.06 1.16 18.24
CA GLN A 99 1.11 0.03 18.21
C GLN A 99 -0.09 0.22 19.13
N HIS A 100 0.11 0.90 20.25
CA HIS A 100 -0.94 1.13 21.27
C HIS A 100 -1.71 2.45 21.08
N ASN A 101 -1.41 3.20 20.01
CA ASN A 101 -2.23 4.34 19.63
C ASN A 101 -3.50 3.85 18.94
N THR A 102 -4.57 3.72 19.70
CA THR A 102 -5.90 3.25 19.24
C THR A 102 -6.92 4.38 19.14
N LEU A 103 -6.47 5.63 19.18
CA LEU A 103 -7.35 6.78 19.01
C LEU A 103 -7.64 6.98 17.52
N THR A 104 -8.85 6.67 17.07
CA THR A 104 -9.26 6.81 15.67
C THR A 104 -9.09 8.25 15.22
N PRO A 105 -8.19 8.53 14.25
CA PRO A 105 -7.96 9.90 13.81
C PRO A 105 -9.12 10.39 12.93
N CYS A 106 -9.40 11.69 12.98
CA CYS A 106 -10.45 12.31 12.16
C CYS A 106 -11.81 11.57 12.22
N HIS A 107 -12.17 11.08 13.40
CA HIS A 107 -13.39 10.32 13.62
C HIS A 107 -14.63 11.09 13.15
N SER A 108 -15.60 10.39 12.56
CA SER A 108 -16.88 10.97 12.16
C SER A 108 -18.03 9.99 12.30
N LEU A 109 -19.01 10.34 13.13
CA LEU A 109 -20.21 9.55 13.40
C LEU A 109 -21.01 9.22 12.14
N ILE A 110 -20.94 10.07 11.11
CA ILE A 110 -21.67 9.85 9.85
C ILE A 110 -21.10 8.63 9.11
N TYR A 111 -19.77 8.51 9.08
CA TYR A 111 -19.08 7.40 8.41
C TYR A 111 -19.08 6.14 9.27
N GLU A 112 -18.82 6.30 10.56
CA GLU A 112 -18.82 5.22 11.54
C GLU A 112 -20.09 4.38 11.49
N ARG A 113 -21.28 5.02 11.49
CA ARG A 113 -22.57 4.35 11.49
C ARG A 113 -22.80 3.42 10.31
N ALA A 114 -22.09 3.61 9.21
CA ALA A 114 -22.22 2.78 8.01
C ALA A 114 -21.52 1.41 8.16
N PHE A 115 -20.50 1.31 9.03
CA PHE A 115 -19.60 0.17 9.07
C PHE A 115 -19.45 -0.49 10.45
N ILE A 116 -19.85 0.19 11.52
CA ILE A 116 -19.67 -0.38 12.86
C ILE A 116 -20.57 -1.59 13.09
N ASN A 117 -19.89 -2.68 13.42
CA ASN A 117 -20.52 -3.81 14.07
C ASN A 117 -20.73 -3.48 15.56
N ASP A 118 -21.93 -3.73 16.10
CA ASP A 118 -22.27 -3.44 17.51
C ASP A 118 -21.29 -4.07 18.52
N HIS A 119 -20.63 -5.16 18.17
CA HIS A 119 -19.60 -5.80 19.00
C HIS A 119 -18.33 -4.97 19.15
N CYS A 120 -18.00 -4.10 18.21
CA CYS A 120 -16.79 -3.28 18.21
C CYS A 120 -16.98 -1.96 18.95
N ARG A 121 -18.21 -1.46 19.00
CA ARG A 121 -18.54 -0.16 19.60
C ARG A 121 -17.95 0.06 21.01
N PRO A 122 -17.95 -0.92 21.94
CA PRO A 122 -17.35 -0.74 23.25
C PRO A 122 -15.82 -0.64 23.26
N LEU A 123 -15.16 -1.00 22.15
CA LEU A 123 -13.70 -1.06 22.03
C LEU A 123 -13.13 0.21 21.40
N LEU A 124 -13.99 1.08 20.87
CA LEU A 124 -13.55 2.25 20.10
C LEU A 124 -13.09 3.39 21.03
N ARG A 125 -12.04 4.07 20.59
CA ARG A 125 -11.57 5.34 21.14
C ARG A 125 -11.60 6.39 20.04
N GLU A 126 -12.36 7.44 20.26
CA GLU A 126 -12.64 8.47 19.26
C GLU A 126 -11.85 9.74 19.58
N SER A 127 -11.27 10.37 18.57
CA SER A 127 -10.55 11.65 18.68
C SER A 127 -11.48 12.87 18.81
N GLY A 128 -12.80 12.66 18.89
CA GLY A 128 -13.83 13.70 18.75
C GLY A 128 -14.32 13.82 17.32
N GLU A 129 -15.47 14.49 17.12
CA GLU A 129 -16.10 14.62 15.80
C GLU A 129 -15.24 15.49 14.89
N TYR A 130 -14.92 14.97 13.69
CA TYR A 130 -14.19 15.67 12.63
C TYR A 130 -15.07 15.84 11.40
N THR A 131 -15.18 17.06 10.89
CA THR A 131 -15.92 17.34 9.66
C THR A 131 -15.03 17.07 8.46
N ARG A 132 -15.37 16.07 7.66
CA ARG A 132 -14.66 15.71 6.43
C ARG A 132 -15.26 16.48 5.25
N GLU A 133 -14.41 17.06 4.42
CA GLU A 133 -14.80 17.80 3.22
C GLU A 133 -14.14 17.16 2.01
N TYR A 134 -14.97 16.72 1.03
CA TYR A 134 -14.46 16.21 -0.23
C TYR A 134 -14.05 17.36 -1.15
N SER A 135 -12.85 17.83 -0.93
CA SER A 135 -12.13 18.79 -1.76
C SER A 135 -10.63 18.52 -1.59
N PRO A 136 -9.76 18.89 -2.51
CA PRO A 136 -8.31 18.73 -2.31
C PRO A 136 -7.81 19.39 -1.03
N GLU A 137 -8.33 20.55 -0.71
CA GLU A 137 -8.00 21.28 0.52
C GLU A 137 -8.46 20.52 1.77
N GLY A 138 -9.68 19.97 1.75
CA GLY A 138 -10.25 19.16 2.84
C GLY A 138 -9.50 17.85 3.02
N ILE A 139 -9.17 17.14 1.93
CA ILE A 139 -8.41 15.89 1.95
C ILE A 139 -6.98 16.16 2.46
N ASN A 140 -6.29 17.20 1.98
CA ASN A 140 -4.96 17.57 2.44
C ASN A 140 -4.95 17.94 3.93
N LYS A 141 -5.97 18.68 4.40
CA LYS A 141 -6.14 18.98 5.82
C LYS A 141 -6.32 17.71 6.65
N MET A 142 -7.13 16.76 6.17
CA MET A 142 -7.34 15.48 6.85
C MET A 142 -6.06 14.65 6.90
N ILE A 143 -5.30 14.56 5.80
CA ILE A 143 -3.99 13.88 5.76
C ILE A 143 -3.04 14.50 6.79
N ALA A 144 -2.95 15.84 6.85
CA ALA A 144 -2.10 16.54 7.80
C ALA A 144 -2.54 16.27 9.25
N GLU A 145 -3.84 16.26 9.53
CA GLU A 145 -4.39 15.95 10.86
C GLU A 145 -4.07 14.52 11.29
N ILE A 146 -4.29 13.51 10.41
CA ILE A 146 -3.95 12.11 10.68
C ILE A 146 -2.46 11.99 11.02
N LYS A 147 -1.59 12.61 10.24
CA LYS A 147 -0.13 12.60 10.48
C LYS A 147 0.27 13.28 11.78
N SER A 148 -0.39 14.38 12.15
CA SER A 148 -0.11 15.08 13.41
C SER A 148 -0.41 14.23 14.64
N GLN A 149 -1.30 13.25 14.50
CA GLN A 149 -1.68 12.30 15.54
C GLN A 149 -0.80 11.03 15.56
N GLY A 150 0.28 11.00 14.78
CA GLY A 150 1.28 9.92 14.83
C GLY A 150 1.00 8.74 13.89
N PHE A 151 0.48 9.01 12.70
CA PHE A 151 0.19 7.99 11.69
C PHE A 151 0.99 8.21 10.40
N LEU A 152 1.29 7.12 9.70
CA LEU A 152 1.60 7.13 8.26
C LEU A 152 0.28 7.02 7.49
N VAL A 153 0.22 7.66 6.31
CA VAL A 153 -1.01 7.72 5.50
C VAL A 153 -0.78 7.13 4.12
N SER A 154 -1.68 6.25 3.69
CA SER A 154 -1.80 5.77 2.31
C SER A 154 -3.03 6.37 1.64
N TYR A 155 -2.90 6.73 0.36
CA TYR A 155 -4.02 7.01 -0.52
C TYR A 155 -4.32 5.76 -1.36
N ASN A 156 -5.58 5.31 -1.31
CA ASN A 156 -5.99 3.99 -1.77
C ASN A 156 -6.76 4.04 -3.10
N HIS A 157 -6.62 3.00 -3.93
CA HIS A 157 -7.44 2.57 -5.08
C HIS A 157 -8.20 3.68 -5.83
N PRO A 158 -7.53 4.70 -6.41
CA PRO A 158 -8.20 5.83 -7.07
C PRO A 158 -9.12 5.44 -8.22
N ASN A 159 -8.82 4.37 -8.97
CA ASN A 159 -9.67 3.89 -10.04
C ASN A 159 -11.06 3.44 -9.53
N TRP A 160 -11.11 2.71 -8.42
CA TRP A 160 -12.36 2.36 -7.74
C TRP A 160 -13.07 3.61 -7.19
N SER A 161 -12.31 4.54 -6.65
CA SER A 161 -12.77 5.79 -6.06
C SER A 161 -13.33 6.79 -7.09
N LEU A 162 -13.23 6.48 -8.40
CA LEU A 162 -13.58 7.32 -9.53
C LEU A 162 -12.76 8.62 -9.60
N GLU A 163 -11.59 8.61 -9.01
CA GLU A 163 -10.64 9.72 -9.02
C GLU A 163 -9.60 9.53 -10.13
N ASP A 164 -9.18 10.62 -10.73
CA ASP A 164 -8.16 10.65 -11.78
C ASP A 164 -7.05 11.69 -11.46
N ALA A 165 -6.12 11.89 -12.40
CA ALA A 165 -4.98 12.80 -12.23
C ALA A 165 -5.39 14.24 -11.86
N ARG A 166 -6.60 14.68 -12.24
CA ARG A 166 -7.13 16.02 -11.88
C ARG A 166 -7.50 16.12 -10.40
N ASP A 167 -7.75 14.98 -9.76
CA ASP A 167 -8.06 14.87 -8.34
C ASP A 167 -6.77 14.63 -7.55
N TYR A 168 -6.14 13.45 -7.72
CA TYR A 168 -5.07 12.98 -6.85
C TYR A 168 -3.77 13.78 -6.98
N LEU A 169 -3.48 14.42 -8.12
CA LEU A 169 -2.29 15.28 -8.22
C LEU A 169 -2.38 16.55 -7.35
N ARG A 170 -3.55 16.87 -6.84
CA ARG A 170 -3.77 17.96 -5.88
C ARG A 170 -3.61 17.52 -4.42
N TYR A 171 -3.48 16.21 -4.17
CA TYR A 171 -3.32 15.67 -2.83
C TYR A 171 -1.85 15.72 -2.40
N GLU A 172 -1.63 15.99 -1.11
CA GLU A 172 -0.31 16.21 -0.56
C GLU A 172 -0.16 15.57 0.83
N GLY A 173 1.07 15.19 1.16
CA GLY A 173 1.42 14.75 2.50
C GLY A 173 1.27 13.26 2.79
N MET A 174 0.60 12.47 1.94
CA MET A 174 0.57 11.01 2.10
C MET A 174 1.99 10.42 1.99
N ASN A 175 2.18 9.30 2.68
CA ASN A 175 3.43 8.53 2.64
C ASN A 175 3.41 7.52 1.50
N PHE A 176 2.23 6.92 1.26
CA PHE A 176 2.04 5.82 0.31
C PHE A 176 0.92 6.11 -0.67
N VAL A 177 1.02 5.46 -1.84
CA VAL A 177 -0.05 5.35 -2.83
C VAL A 177 -0.23 3.88 -3.19
N GLU A 178 -1.45 3.42 -3.22
CA GLU A 178 -1.78 2.03 -3.55
C GLU A 178 -1.87 1.89 -5.07
N ILE A 179 -0.82 1.28 -5.67
CA ILE A 179 -0.73 1.10 -7.12
C ILE A 179 -1.36 -0.19 -7.62
N TYR A 180 -1.64 -1.12 -6.72
CA TYR A 180 -2.34 -2.36 -6.99
C TYR A 180 -3.21 -2.74 -5.79
N ASN A 181 -4.49 -2.90 -6.05
CA ASN A 181 -5.49 -3.35 -5.09
C ASN A 181 -6.16 -4.60 -5.65
N HIS A 182 -5.93 -5.76 -4.99
CA HIS A 182 -6.39 -7.03 -5.53
C HIS A 182 -7.91 -7.15 -5.55
N GLY A 183 -8.60 -6.70 -4.50
CA GLY A 183 -10.06 -6.69 -4.44
C GLY A 183 -10.69 -5.87 -5.56
N CYS A 184 -10.14 -4.69 -5.83
CA CYS A 184 -10.58 -3.85 -6.95
C CYS A 184 -10.34 -4.53 -8.30
N VAL A 185 -9.16 -5.13 -8.52
CA VAL A 185 -8.86 -5.85 -9.78
C VAL A 185 -9.78 -7.05 -9.95
N GLN A 186 -10.11 -7.81 -8.89
CA GLN A 186 -11.06 -8.92 -8.94
C GLN A 186 -12.48 -8.47 -9.30
N THR A 187 -12.84 -7.25 -9.01
CA THR A 187 -14.14 -6.66 -9.40
C THR A 187 -14.12 -5.95 -10.76
N GLY A 188 -13.00 -5.99 -11.49
CA GLY A 188 -12.87 -5.51 -12.86
C GLY A 188 -12.30 -4.10 -12.98
N HIS A 189 -11.80 -3.49 -11.90
CA HIS A 189 -11.07 -2.25 -11.97
C HIS A 189 -9.62 -2.47 -12.45
N ASN A 190 -9.02 -1.42 -13.00
CA ASN A 190 -7.60 -1.47 -13.39
C ASN A 190 -6.69 -1.29 -12.17
N ASP A 191 -5.43 -1.72 -12.30
CA ASP A 191 -4.38 -1.27 -11.40
C ASP A 191 -4.06 0.23 -11.64
N ASP A 192 -3.39 0.83 -10.67
CA ASP A 192 -3.11 2.27 -10.61
C ASP A 192 -1.59 2.56 -10.70
N GLU A 193 -0.77 1.67 -11.32
CA GLU A 193 0.68 1.91 -11.46
C GLU A 193 1.00 3.26 -12.10
N HIS A 194 0.19 3.71 -13.07
CA HIS A 194 0.40 4.99 -13.76
C HIS A 194 0.33 6.20 -12.80
N MET A 195 -0.49 6.12 -11.75
CA MET A 195 -0.58 7.17 -10.73
C MET A 195 0.76 7.44 -10.05
N LEU A 196 1.56 6.39 -9.78
CA LEU A 196 2.90 6.58 -9.22
C LEU A 196 3.78 7.41 -10.16
N ASP A 197 3.76 7.11 -11.46
CA ASP A 197 4.53 7.89 -12.44
C ASP A 197 4.05 9.33 -12.53
N ASP A 198 2.74 9.59 -12.39
CA ASP A 198 2.18 10.94 -12.36
C ASP A 198 2.71 11.74 -11.16
N PHE A 199 2.66 11.20 -9.95
CA PHE A 199 3.22 11.84 -8.76
C PHE A 199 4.72 12.11 -8.91
N LEU A 200 5.49 11.12 -9.36
CA LEU A 200 6.94 11.25 -9.51
C LEU A 200 7.34 12.26 -10.59
N ASN A 201 6.58 12.36 -11.68
CA ASN A 201 6.81 13.34 -12.76
C ASN A 201 6.53 14.77 -12.28
N GLU A 202 5.56 14.97 -11.40
CA GLU A 202 5.29 16.25 -10.72
C GLU A 202 6.28 16.56 -9.58
N GLY A 203 7.28 15.68 -9.36
CA GLY A 203 8.30 15.86 -8.32
C GLY A 203 7.85 15.48 -6.91
N LYS A 204 6.67 14.90 -6.76
CA LYS A 204 6.15 14.40 -5.47
C LYS A 204 6.78 13.04 -5.16
N ARG A 205 7.35 12.90 -3.96
CA ARG A 205 7.95 11.65 -3.50
C ARG A 205 6.96 10.92 -2.60
N VAL A 206 6.42 9.83 -3.13
CA VAL A 206 5.53 8.90 -2.43
C VAL A 206 6.04 7.47 -2.64
N TYR A 207 5.78 6.58 -1.71
CA TYR A 207 6.10 5.17 -1.84
C TYR A 207 4.89 4.40 -2.38
N CYS A 208 5.15 3.36 -3.18
CA CYS A 208 4.07 2.55 -3.73
C CYS A 208 3.82 1.29 -2.91
N THR A 209 2.55 0.93 -2.76
CA THR A 209 2.10 -0.31 -2.15
C THR A 209 1.29 -1.16 -3.13
N ALA A 210 1.30 -2.46 -2.93
CA ALA A 210 0.35 -3.41 -3.50
C ALA A 210 -0.32 -4.14 -2.33
N CYS A 211 -1.64 -4.21 -2.34
CA CYS A 211 -2.42 -4.71 -1.22
C CYS A 211 -3.61 -5.53 -1.71
N ASP A 212 -4.30 -6.18 -0.78
CA ASP A 212 -5.45 -7.01 -1.11
C ASP A 212 -6.78 -6.27 -1.03
N ASP A 213 -6.99 -5.41 -0.03
CA ASP A 213 -8.28 -4.81 0.29
C ASP A 213 -9.36 -5.91 0.41
N SER A 214 -8.97 -6.96 1.14
CA SER A 214 -9.76 -8.18 1.17
C SER A 214 -10.93 -8.09 2.14
N HIS A 215 -12.12 -8.41 1.66
CA HIS A 215 -13.35 -8.54 2.46
C HIS A 215 -13.75 -10.00 2.63
N ASN A 216 -13.15 -10.89 1.85
CA ASN A 216 -13.34 -12.34 1.90
C ASN A 216 -14.81 -12.78 1.79
N ARG A 217 -15.58 -12.12 0.93
CA ARG A 217 -16.95 -12.49 0.60
C ARG A 217 -17.02 -13.79 -0.23
N LYS A 218 -15.88 -14.26 -0.69
CA LYS A 218 -15.67 -15.56 -1.33
C LYS A 218 -14.65 -16.37 -0.54
N PRO A 219 -14.70 -17.71 -0.59
CA PRO A 219 -13.69 -18.55 0.06
C PRO A 219 -12.26 -18.20 -0.40
N PHE A 220 -11.28 -18.39 0.49
CA PHE A 220 -9.86 -18.09 0.23
C PHE A 220 -9.26 -18.76 -1.02
N ASP A 221 -9.76 -19.95 -1.38
CA ASP A 221 -9.29 -20.71 -2.55
C ASP A 221 -10.17 -20.46 -3.80
N SER A 222 -11.10 -19.52 -3.74
CA SER A 222 -11.91 -19.14 -4.88
C SER A 222 -11.07 -18.37 -5.90
N PRO A 223 -11.17 -18.65 -7.21
CA PRO A 223 -10.54 -17.82 -8.23
C PRO A 223 -11.07 -16.38 -8.28
N ALA A 224 -12.23 -16.12 -7.64
CA ALA A 224 -12.81 -14.78 -7.45
C ALA A 224 -12.54 -14.25 -6.03
N GLY A 225 -11.59 -14.83 -5.31
CA GLY A 225 -11.17 -14.36 -3.99
C GLY A 225 -10.37 -13.07 -4.09
N ASP A 226 -10.50 -12.23 -3.08
CA ASP A 226 -9.88 -10.91 -2.97
C ASP A 226 -8.64 -10.89 -2.06
N SER A 227 -8.09 -12.06 -1.72
CA SER A 227 -6.93 -12.21 -0.83
C SER A 227 -5.72 -12.78 -1.56
N PHE A 228 -4.51 -12.41 -1.08
CA PHE A 228 -3.20 -12.95 -1.46
C PHE A 228 -2.70 -12.55 -2.85
N GLY A 229 -3.32 -11.57 -3.50
CA GLY A 229 -2.95 -11.13 -4.84
C GLY A 229 -1.99 -9.94 -4.88
N GLY A 230 -1.92 -9.14 -3.80
CA GLY A 230 -1.01 -8.01 -3.67
C GLY A 230 -0.37 -7.97 -2.29
N TRP A 231 0.93 -7.62 -2.22
CA TRP A 231 1.66 -7.49 -0.96
C TRP A 231 2.84 -6.54 -1.06
N VAL A 232 3.38 -6.18 0.07
CA VAL A 232 4.70 -5.56 0.16
C VAL A 232 5.68 -6.51 0.85
N CYS A 233 6.97 -6.37 0.54
CA CYS A 233 8.05 -7.08 1.24
C CYS A 233 8.92 -6.05 1.96
N ILE A 234 8.82 -6.01 3.28
CA ILE A 234 9.48 -5.03 4.13
C ILE A 234 10.87 -5.54 4.50
N ASN A 235 11.92 -4.77 4.14
CA ASN A 235 13.30 -5.09 4.41
C ASN A 235 13.72 -4.44 5.73
N ALA A 236 13.68 -5.19 6.80
CA ALA A 236 13.92 -4.73 8.16
C ALA A 236 14.78 -5.70 8.96
N ASP A 237 15.52 -5.21 9.96
CA ASP A 237 16.45 -6.04 10.75
C ASP A 237 15.72 -7.08 11.61
N LYS A 238 14.53 -6.71 12.12
CA LYS A 238 13.74 -7.53 13.04
C LYS A 238 12.25 -7.36 12.79
N LEU A 239 11.47 -8.40 13.12
CA LEU A 239 10.03 -8.36 13.15
C LEU A 239 9.56 -7.74 14.49
N GLU A 240 9.82 -6.47 14.67
CA GLU A 240 9.40 -5.66 15.82
C GLU A 240 8.65 -4.43 15.30
N TYR A 241 7.58 -4.02 15.96
CA TYR A 241 6.67 -2.97 15.49
C TYR A 241 7.40 -1.69 15.08
N GLY A 242 8.20 -1.12 15.98
CA GLY A 242 8.93 0.12 15.70
C GLY A 242 9.93 -0.03 14.53
N THR A 243 10.59 -1.19 14.41
CA THR A 243 11.53 -1.47 13.30
C THR A 243 10.80 -1.57 11.96
N VAL A 244 9.65 -2.23 11.95
CA VAL A 244 8.78 -2.37 10.76
C VAL A 244 8.22 -1.01 10.34
N MET A 245 7.68 -0.23 11.28
CA MET A 245 7.13 1.10 10.98
C MET A 245 8.20 2.07 10.49
N GLN A 246 9.42 2.00 11.04
CA GLN A 246 10.55 2.78 10.54
C GLN A 246 10.97 2.38 9.12
N ALA A 247 10.98 1.07 8.82
CA ALA A 247 11.27 0.59 7.47
C ALA A 247 10.22 1.09 6.46
N LEU A 248 8.93 1.05 6.81
CA LEU A 248 7.84 1.61 6.00
C LEU A 248 8.01 3.12 5.81
N ALA A 249 8.25 3.87 6.88
CA ALA A 249 8.43 5.32 6.82
C ALA A 249 9.62 5.75 5.93
N ASN A 250 10.65 4.90 5.82
CA ASN A 250 11.84 5.15 5.02
C ASN A 250 11.81 4.55 3.60
N GLY A 251 10.72 3.86 3.21
CA GLY A 251 10.62 3.20 1.90
C GLY A 251 11.51 1.97 1.74
N ASN A 252 11.92 1.34 2.85
CA ASN A 252 12.74 0.13 2.83
C ASN A 252 11.88 -1.11 2.57
N PHE A 253 11.19 -1.11 1.45
CA PHE A 253 10.32 -2.20 1.02
C PHE A 253 10.08 -2.11 -0.49
N TYR A 254 9.53 -3.16 -1.07
CA TYR A 254 9.01 -3.17 -2.43
C TYR A 254 7.59 -3.75 -2.46
N ALA A 255 6.80 -3.36 -3.46
CA ALA A 255 5.47 -3.91 -3.71
C ALA A 255 5.53 -5.06 -4.71
N SER A 256 4.65 -6.06 -4.60
CA SER A 256 4.64 -7.19 -5.52
C SER A 256 3.25 -7.82 -5.69
N THR A 257 3.04 -8.40 -6.86
CA THR A 257 1.92 -9.29 -7.20
C THR A 257 2.41 -10.68 -7.63
N GLY A 258 3.74 -10.95 -7.56
CA GLY A 258 4.35 -12.22 -7.96
C GLY A 258 5.85 -12.28 -7.66
N PRO A 259 6.70 -11.60 -8.44
CA PRO A 259 8.15 -11.70 -8.33
C PRO A 259 8.70 -11.19 -6.99
N SER A 260 9.87 -11.71 -6.60
CA SER A 260 10.63 -11.23 -5.44
C SER A 260 11.85 -10.41 -5.88
N VAL A 261 12.19 -9.40 -5.07
CA VAL A 261 13.45 -8.65 -5.15
C VAL A 261 14.29 -9.03 -3.94
N PHE A 262 15.53 -9.47 -4.16
CA PHE A 262 16.43 -9.92 -3.12
C PHE A 262 17.46 -8.88 -2.72
N SER A 263 17.90 -8.06 -3.69
CA SER A 263 18.80 -6.94 -3.42
C SER A 263 18.62 -5.82 -4.43
N LEU A 264 18.90 -4.58 -4.00
CA LEU A 264 19.01 -3.43 -4.89
C LEU A 264 20.13 -2.53 -4.38
N VAL A 265 21.11 -2.23 -5.24
CA VAL A 265 22.30 -1.46 -4.90
C VAL A 265 22.56 -0.38 -5.94
N LEU A 266 22.87 0.83 -5.46
CA LEU A 266 23.39 1.93 -6.28
C LEU A 266 24.89 2.10 -5.97
N ASP A 267 25.76 1.94 -6.98
CA ASP A 267 27.19 2.08 -6.88
C ASP A 267 27.72 3.04 -7.95
N GLY A 268 27.96 4.28 -7.57
CA GLY A 268 28.21 5.36 -8.53
C GLY A 268 26.99 5.57 -9.42
N ASP A 269 27.17 5.36 -10.73
CA ASP A 269 26.10 5.41 -11.73
C ASP A 269 25.48 4.04 -12.05
N LYS A 270 25.89 2.97 -11.37
CA LYS A 270 25.44 1.61 -11.61
C LYS A 270 24.34 1.20 -10.62
N VAL A 271 23.23 0.77 -11.17
CA VAL A 271 22.11 0.17 -10.41
C VAL A 271 22.13 -1.34 -10.66
N ARG A 272 22.32 -2.13 -9.59
CA ARG A 272 22.29 -3.59 -9.65
C ARG A 272 21.11 -4.11 -8.86
N ILE A 273 20.38 -5.06 -9.45
CA ILE A 273 19.23 -5.71 -8.82
C ILE A 273 19.33 -7.23 -8.97
N GLU A 274 18.96 -7.95 -7.90
CA GLU A 274 18.80 -9.40 -7.89
C GLU A 274 17.34 -9.74 -7.57
N THR A 275 16.77 -10.72 -8.30
CA THR A 275 15.34 -11.05 -8.23
C THR A 275 15.12 -12.55 -8.28
N SER A 276 13.88 -12.99 -7.98
CA SER A 276 13.40 -14.30 -8.42
C SER A 276 13.42 -14.40 -9.94
N PRO A 277 13.37 -15.62 -10.53
CA PRO A 277 13.27 -15.81 -11.97
C PRO A 277 12.18 -14.93 -12.60
N CYS A 278 12.53 -14.20 -13.66
CA CYS A 278 11.63 -13.28 -14.33
C CYS A 278 11.91 -13.19 -15.84
N LYS A 279 11.03 -12.57 -16.60
CA LYS A 279 11.17 -12.40 -18.07
C LYS A 279 11.64 -11.02 -18.46
N LYS A 280 11.43 -10.02 -17.59
CA LYS A 280 11.83 -8.64 -17.90
C LYS A 280 12.13 -7.86 -16.64
N ILE A 281 13.21 -7.09 -16.67
CA ILE A 281 13.56 -6.10 -15.64
C ILE A 281 13.66 -4.75 -16.31
N THR A 282 12.93 -3.75 -15.80
CA THR A 282 12.84 -2.41 -16.39
C THR A 282 13.24 -1.34 -15.39
N LEU A 283 14.27 -0.56 -15.72
CA LEU A 283 14.55 0.71 -15.06
C LEU A 283 13.62 1.78 -15.61
N ILE A 284 12.99 2.53 -14.71
CA ILE A 284 12.01 3.58 -14.98
C ILE A 284 12.48 4.85 -14.30
N GLY A 285 12.61 5.93 -15.04
CA GLY A 285 12.89 7.28 -14.56
C GLY A 285 11.87 8.27 -15.07
N LYS A 286 12.12 9.56 -14.90
CA LYS A 286 11.22 10.67 -15.26
C LYS A 286 10.81 10.64 -16.74
N GLY A 287 9.56 10.93 -17.00
CA GLY A 287 8.99 11.06 -18.34
C GLY A 287 9.15 9.78 -19.17
N ARG A 288 9.88 9.86 -20.28
CA ARG A 288 10.06 8.72 -21.20
C ARG A 288 11.29 7.86 -20.87
N ARG A 289 11.99 8.10 -19.78
CA ARG A 289 13.18 7.35 -19.39
C ARG A 289 12.80 5.92 -18.97
N ARG A 290 13.02 4.97 -19.90
CA ARG A 290 12.79 3.55 -19.71
C ARG A 290 13.93 2.75 -20.33
N LYS A 291 14.45 1.73 -19.61
CA LYS A 291 15.40 0.77 -20.13
C LYS A 291 15.05 -0.62 -19.63
N SER A 292 14.88 -1.57 -20.54
CA SER A 292 14.53 -2.95 -20.20
C SER A 292 15.63 -3.91 -20.59
N VAL A 293 15.80 -4.94 -19.76
CA VAL A 293 16.53 -6.17 -20.05
C VAL A 293 15.50 -7.27 -20.14
N PHE A 294 15.59 -8.10 -21.18
CA PHE A 294 14.69 -9.21 -21.44
C PHE A 294 15.45 -10.54 -21.32
N ALA A 295 14.79 -11.57 -20.82
CA ALA A 295 15.29 -12.92 -20.90
C ALA A 295 15.32 -13.38 -22.37
N GLU A 296 16.33 -14.14 -22.75
CA GLU A 296 16.33 -14.84 -24.05
C GLU A 296 15.21 -15.87 -24.11
N ALA A 297 14.81 -16.25 -25.32
CA ALA A 297 13.75 -17.24 -25.50
C ALA A 297 14.08 -18.56 -24.77
N GLY A 298 13.16 -19.01 -23.92
CA GLY A 298 13.33 -20.22 -23.13
C GLY A 298 14.20 -20.07 -21.87
N SER A 299 14.69 -18.84 -21.57
CA SER A 299 15.50 -18.54 -20.38
C SER A 299 14.78 -17.61 -19.40
N GLU A 300 15.45 -17.30 -18.28
CA GLU A 300 15.00 -16.41 -17.25
C GLU A 300 16.12 -15.47 -16.82
N LEU A 301 15.74 -14.31 -16.31
CA LEU A 301 16.64 -13.38 -15.64
C LEU A 301 16.49 -13.55 -14.13
N THR A 302 17.61 -13.44 -13.42
CA THR A 302 17.64 -13.35 -11.95
C THR A 302 18.36 -12.10 -11.47
N ALA A 303 18.94 -11.31 -12.40
CA ALA A 303 19.64 -10.08 -12.10
C ALA A 303 19.68 -9.16 -13.32
N ALA A 304 19.90 -7.87 -13.08
CA ALA A 304 20.23 -6.89 -14.11
C ALA A 304 21.13 -5.79 -13.56
N GLU A 305 21.90 -5.18 -14.45
CA GLU A 305 22.65 -3.95 -14.19
C GLU A 305 22.21 -2.85 -15.16
N PHE A 306 22.00 -1.65 -14.65
CA PHE A 306 21.68 -0.47 -15.43
C PHE A 306 22.68 0.64 -15.14
N THR A 307 22.93 1.49 -16.15
CA THR A 307 23.72 2.71 -15.99
C THR A 307 22.77 3.90 -15.97
N LEU A 308 22.84 4.69 -14.90
CA LEU A 308 22.14 5.95 -14.79
C LEU A 308 22.79 7.00 -15.70
N LEU A 309 21.98 7.92 -16.19
CA LEU A 309 22.46 9.08 -16.94
C LEU A 309 22.68 10.26 -15.99
N PRO A 310 23.59 11.20 -16.31
CA PRO A 310 23.78 12.41 -15.51
C PRO A 310 22.52 13.26 -15.35
N THR A 311 21.53 13.05 -16.21
CA THR A 311 20.23 13.76 -16.23
C THR A 311 19.13 13.02 -15.48
N ASP A 312 19.37 11.79 -15.02
CA ASP A 312 18.36 11.05 -14.26
C ASP A 312 18.18 11.72 -12.88
N GLU A 313 16.94 12.09 -12.57
CA GLU A 313 16.57 12.69 -11.27
C GLU A 313 16.29 11.61 -10.24
N TYR A 314 15.60 10.54 -10.66
CA TYR A 314 15.26 9.36 -9.86
C TYR A 314 15.22 8.13 -10.76
N PHE A 315 15.23 6.97 -10.13
CA PHE A 315 14.90 5.69 -10.78
C PHE A 315 14.06 4.81 -9.87
N ARG A 316 13.27 3.94 -10.47
CA ARG A 316 12.63 2.78 -9.86
C ARG A 316 12.77 1.57 -10.77
N ILE A 317 12.62 0.37 -10.23
CA ILE A 317 12.70 -0.87 -11.02
C ILE A 317 11.34 -1.57 -11.00
N ARG A 318 10.93 -2.08 -12.17
CA ARG A 318 9.83 -3.04 -12.31
C ARG A 318 10.37 -4.36 -12.82
N VAL A 319 10.02 -5.43 -12.11
CA VAL A 319 10.36 -6.83 -12.45
C VAL A 319 9.08 -7.50 -12.92
N THR A 320 9.09 -8.16 -14.08
CA THR A 320 7.90 -8.85 -14.63
C THR A 320 8.23 -10.32 -14.83
N ASP A 321 7.44 -11.22 -14.23
CA ASP A 321 7.58 -12.68 -14.37
C ASP A 321 6.94 -13.23 -15.66
N GLU A 322 6.94 -14.55 -15.80
CA GLU A 322 6.36 -15.23 -16.97
C GLU A 322 4.83 -15.16 -17.03
N PHE A 323 4.16 -14.90 -15.91
CA PHE A 323 2.71 -14.76 -15.80
C PHE A 323 2.24 -13.31 -15.98
N GLY A 324 3.18 -12.38 -16.22
CA GLY A 324 2.88 -10.94 -16.31
C GLY A 324 2.68 -10.26 -14.97
N LYS A 325 2.96 -10.96 -13.85
CA LYS A 325 2.95 -10.37 -12.51
C LYS A 325 4.17 -9.49 -12.29
N ASN A 326 4.05 -8.48 -11.45
CA ASN A 326 5.07 -7.47 -11.29
C ASN A 326 5.53 -7.33 -9.84
N ALA A 327 6.82 -6.99 -9.66
CA ALA A 327 7.33 -6.36 -8.46
C ALA A 327 7.81 -4.93 -8.79
N TYR A 328 7.61 -4.02 -7.84
CA TYR A 328 7.86 -2.60 -8.00
C TYR A 328 8.72 -2.10 -6.85
N THR A 329 9.94 -1.66 -7.13
CA THR A 329 10.73 -0.98 -6.10
C THR A 329 10.21 0.44 -5.88
N GLN A 330 10.59 1.03 -4.77
CA GLN A 330 10.37 2.46 -4.55
C GLN A 330 11.18 3.29 -5.54
N ALA A 331 10.83 4.58 -5.68
CA ALA A 331 11.63 5.53 -6.43
C ALA A 331 12.77 6.06 -5.54
N TYR A 332 13.99 6.07 -6.08
CA TYR A 332 15.20 6.52 -5.40
C TYR A 332 15.82 7.69 -6.12
N ASP A 333 16.11 8.77 -5.41
CA ASP A 333 16.78 9.93 -5.97
C ASP A 333 18.23 9.57 -6.33
N VAL A 334 18.71 10.12 -7.47
CA VAL A 334 20.05 9.87 -8.01
C VAL A 334 21.10 10.78 -7.38
N LYS A 335 20.69 11.95 -6.87
CA LYS A 335 21.57 12.98 -6.29
C LYS A 335 21.37 13.15 -4.80
#